data_d33579cbdf00d68d9586cc32c1fbfcac
#
_entry.id   d33579cbdf00d68d9586cc32c1fbfcac
#
_cell.length_a   1.000
_cell.length_b   1.000
_cell.length_c   1.000
_cell.angle_alpha   90.00
_cell.angle_beta   90.00
_cell.angle_gamma   90.00
#
_symmetry.space_group_name_H-M   'P 1'
#
loop_
_entity.id
_entity.type
_entity.pdbx_description
1 polymer ?
#
loop_
_entity_poly.entity_id
_entity_poly.type
_entity_poly.pdbx_seq_one_letter_code
_entity_poly.pdbx_strand_id
1 'polypeptide(L)' 'MILLAQTVLKAVSTNPDLFQKEYFKLIKWMSANEMKQFTAWCIQNFDLDLLTKIGIL' A
#
# COMPACT_ATOMS: atom_id res chain seq x y z
N MET A 1 10.77 -8.39 -0.71
CA MET A 1 9.59 -8.00 0.08
C MET A 1 8.78 -6.88 -0.56
N ILE A 2 9.39 -5.76 -0.91
CA ILE A 2 8.67 -4.63 -1.53
C ILE A 2 8.02 -5.04 -2.84
N LEU A 3 8.72 -5.79 -3.68
CA LEU A 3 8.20 -6.21 -4.97
C LEU A 3 6.95 -7.08 -4.82
N LEU A 4 6.97 -8.00 -3.87
CA LEU A 4 5.82 -8.84 -3.58
C LEU A 4 4.64 -8.00 -3.07
N ALA A 5 4.92 -7.04 -2.19
CA ALA A 5 3.90 -6.16 -1.65
C ALA A 5 3.25 -5.32 -2.76
N GLN A 6 4.05 -4.83 -3.70
CA GLN A 6 3.53 -4.08 -4.84
C GLN A 6 2.60 -4.93 -5.69
N THR A 7 2.98 -6.18 -5.92
CA THR A 7 2.16 -7.12 -6.70
C THR A 7 0.82 -7.36 -6.01
N VAL A 8 0.84 -7.57 -4.69
CA VAL A 8 -0.37 -7.80 -3.91
C VAL A 8 -1.30 -6.60 -3.98
N LEU A 9 -0.77 -5.38 -3.78
CA LEU A 9 -1.61 -4.18 -3.79
C LEU A 9 -2.21 -3.91 -5.16
N LYS A 10 -1.46 -4.18 -6.24
CA LYS A 10 -2.00 -4.04 -7.59
C LYS A 10 -3.18 -4.99 -7.80
N ALA A 11 -3.08 -6.19 -7.28
CA ALA A 11 -4.14 -7.19 -7.44
C ALA A 11 -5.43 -6.79 -6.72
N VAL A 12 -5.33 -6.05 -5.61
CA VAL A 12 -6.49 -5.65 -4.81
C VAL A 12 -6.86 -4.17 -4.99
N SER A 13 -6.30 -3.51 -5.99
CA SER A 13 -6.45 -2.06 -6.17
C SER A 13 -7.89 -1.64 -6.46
N THR A 14 -8.73 -2.54 -6.95
CA THR A 14 -10.14 -2.24 -7.24
C THR A 14 -11.05 -2.44 -6.04
N ASN A 15 -10.53 -2.96 -4.93
CA ASN A 15 -11.31 -3.20 -3.72
C ASN A 15 -10.67 -2.46 -2.54
N PRO A 16 -11.21 -1.28 -2.15
CA PRO A 16 -10.60 -0.47 -1.09
C PRO A 16 -10.49 -1.21 0.24
N ASP A 17 -11.45 -2.03 0.59
CA ASP A 17 -11.41 -2.77 1.86
C ASP A 17 -10.27 -3.78 1.88
N LEU A 18 -10.10 -4.53 0.80
CA LEU A 18 -9.00 -5.47 0.67
C LEU A 18 -7.66 -4.75 0.58
N PHE A 19 -7.62 -3.63 -0.14
CA PHE A 19 -6.41 -2.81 -0.27
C PHE A 19 -5.93 -2.36 1.11
N GLN A 20 -6.82 -1.81 1.91
CA GLN A 20 -6.50 -1.38 3.27
C GLN A 20 -5.98 -2.53 4.12
N LYS A 21 -6.67 -3.64 4.09
CA LYS A 21 -6.33 -4.82 4.87
C LYS A 21 -4.94 -5.34 4.50
N GLU A 22 -4.68 -5.48 3.21
CA GLU A 22 -3.39 -5.98 2.73
C GLU A 22 -2.26 -4.98 2.99
N TYR A 23 -2.53 -3.68 2.81
CA TYR A 23 -1.53 -2.66 3.09
C TYR A 23 -1.05 -2.72 4.53
N PHE A 24 -1.97 -2.71 5.48
CA PHE A 24 -1.60 -2.72 6.90
C PHE A 24 -0.96 -4.04 7.32
N LYS A 25 -1.34 -5.13 6.68
CA LYS A 25 -0.69 -6.42 6.91
C LYS A 25 0.75 -6.43 6.42
N LEU A 26 0.98 -5.87 5.23
CA LEU A 26 2.30 -5.86 4.61
C LEU A 26 3.29 -4.97 5.33
N ILE A 27 2.87 -3.79 5.79
CA ILE A 27 3.80 -2.86 6.43
C ILE A 27 4.32 -3.37 7.77
N LYS A 28 3.63 -4.33 8.39
CA LYS A 28 4.12 -4.93 9.63
C LYS A 28 5.43 -5.66 9.47
N TRP A 29 5.73 -6.10 8.25
CA TRP A 29 6.94 -6.86 7.93
C TRP A 29 8.03 -5.99 7.34
N MET A 30 7.83 -4.69 7.26
CA MET A 30 8.76 -3.76 6.63
C MET A 30 9.54 -2.96 7.65
N SER A 31 10.83 -2.67 7.32
CA SER A 31 11.62 -1.72 8.08
C SER A 31 11.13 -0.29 7.81
N ALA A 32 11.60 0.67 8.60
CA ALA A 32 11.22 2.07 8.42
C ALA A 32 11.56 2.59 7.02
N ASN A 33 12.74 2.22 6.50
CA ASN A 33 13.15 2.61 5.15
C ASN A 33 12.27 2.01 4.08
N GLU A 34 11.93 0.72 4.24
CA GLU A 34 11.03 0.04 3.31
C GLU A 34 9.65 0.68 3.31
N MET A 35 9.14 1.04 4.48
CA MET A 35 7.85 1.70 4.60
C MET A 35 7.82 3.04 3.88
N LYS A 36 8.89 3.83 3.99
CA LYS A 36 9.00 5.10 3.29
C LYS A 36 8.95 4.91 1.78
N GLN A 37 9.74 3.96 1.27
CA GLN A 37 9.78 3.66 -0.15
C GLN A 37 8.44 3.14 -0.64
N PHE A 38 7.83 2.27 0.12
CA PHE A 38 6.55 1.67 -0.23
C PHE A 38 5.43 2.72 -0.26
N THR A 39 5.38 3.59 0.74
CA THR A 39 4.40 4.68 0.80
C THR A 39 4.56 5.63 -0.39
N ALA A 40 5.82 6.01 -0.71
CA ALA A 40 6.08 6.86 -1.86
C ALA A 40 5.62 6.20 -3.17
N TRP A 41 5.86 4.90 -3.32
CA TRP A 41 5.41 4.16 -4.47
C TRP A 41 3.87 4.15 -4.55
N CYS A 42 3.19 3.98 -3.44
CA CYS A 42 1.73 4.02 -3.40
C CYS A 42 1.19 5.36 -3.85
N ILE A 43 1.79 6.45 -3.39
CA ILE A 43 1.38 7.81 -3.76
C ILE A 43 1.52 8.02 -5.26
N GLN A 44 2.55 7.46 -5.88
CA GLN A 44 2.80 7.60 -7.30
C GLN A 44 1.90 6.74 -8.18
N ASN A 45 1.45 5.61 -7.67
CA ASN A 45 0.76 4.60 -8.48
C ASN A 45 -0.73 4.46 -8.21
N PHE A 46 -1.24 5.05 -7.15
CA PHE A 46 -2.65 4.95 -6.78
C PHE A 46 -3.26 6.32 -6.57
N ASP A 47 -4.59 6.40 -6.64
CA ASP A 47 -5.35 7.62 -6.45
C ASP A 47 -5.18 8.15 -5.03
N LEU A 48 -5.00 9.47 -4.91
CA LEU A 48 -4.95 10.11 -3.59
C LEU A 48 -6.26 9.90 -2.82
N ASP A 49 -7.38 9.90 -3.52
CA ASP A 49 -8.68 9.64 -2.89
C ASP A 49 -8.72 8.26 -2.25
N LEU A 50 -8.20 7.25 -2.94
CA LEU A 50 -8.12 5.89 -2.40
C LEU A 50 -7.24 5.85 -1.16
N LEU A 51 -6.04 6.46 -1.25
CA LEU A 51 -5.08 6.45 -0.15
C LEU A 51 -5.61 7.20 1.08
N THR A 52 -6.30 8.29 0.87
CA THR A 52 -6.94 9.03 1.96
C THR A 52 -8.04 8.21 2.61
N LYS A 53 -8.85 7.55 1.80
CA LYS A 53 -9.97 6.74 2.26
C LYS A 53 -9.52 5.59 3.15
N ILE A 54 -8.40 4.96 2.82
CA ILE A 54 -7.88 3.83 3.60
C ILE A 54 -6.93 4.24 4.73
N GLY A 55 -6.65 5.54 4.88
CA GLY A 55 -5.90 6.06 6.01
C GLY A 55 -4.38 6.09 5.83
N ILE A 56 -3.87 5.98 4.60
CA ILE A 56 -2.44 6.10 4.33
C ILE A 56 -2.01 7.56 4.33
N LEU A 57 -2.88 8.43 3.87
CA LEU A 57 -2.62 9.87 3.82
C LEU A 57 -3.50 10.62 4.79
#